data_8f05d9aa975f71c2efa6015e9af22e01
#
_entry.id   8f05d9aa975f71c2efa6015e9af22e01
#
_cell.length_a   1.000
_cell.length_b   1.000
_cell.length_c   1.000
_cell.angle_alpha   90.00
_cell.angle_beta   90.00
_cell.angle_gamma   90.00
#
_symmetry.space_group_name_H-M   'P 1'
#
loop_
_entity.id
_entity.type
_entity.pdbx_description
1 polymer ?
#
loop_
_entity_poly.entity_id
_entity_poly.type
_entity_poly.pdbx_seq_one_letter_code
_entity_poly.pdbx_strand_id
1 'polypeptide(L)'
;MEEMIHLHLNGNLNLFFSNVIKSIHYDIYYSDVIEDEYWNYAYLKDGLNFERTIKEIILKMKQLNRKPVIYITSNILDEDLQQDIRKLNLDLIYTDCWMFIEHLNEFKTYKINNDFEIYKVDKRLQDKFIKSVMDGFSGDNPDDPYNELPEGYKISIERSFKNNWSDNIEIINYLGMKKNEPISTATAIYNQDKAVLYNITTLKKFQRKGFCKEMMYYIFNELNKLNIKEVCIQTEKGYYPEEIYKKMGFKEKLLGKAYLLGS
;
A
#
# COMPACT_ATOMS: atom_id res chain seq x y z
N MET A 1 -4.89 14.45 5.22
CA MET A 1 -5.52 13.10 5.13
C MET A 1 -5.99 12.81 3.72
N GLU A 2 -6.91 13.60 3.16
CA GLU A 2 -7.41 13.40 1.78
C GLU A 2 -6.32 13.37 0.72
N GLU A 3 -5.37 14.29 0.79
CA GLU A 3 -4.23 14.32 -0.15
C GLU A 3 -3.37 13.04 -0.09
N MET A 4 -3.25 12.41 1.09
CA MET A 4 -2.53 11.15 1.23
C MET A 4 -3.31 9.98 0.62
N ILE A 5 -4.63 9.93 0.83
CA ILE A 5 -5.50 8.96 0.16
C ILE A 5 -5.41 9.16 -1.35
N HIS A 6 -5.44 10.40 -1.80
CA HIS A 6 -5.32 10.74 -3.22
C HIS A 6 -3.96 10.31 -3.80
N LEU A 7 -2.86 10.53 -3.04
CA LEU A 7 -1.54 10.04 -3.44
C LEU A 7 -1.49 8.52 -3.52
N HIS A 8 -2.11 7.80 -2.56
CA HIS A 8 -2.22 6.35 -2.62
C HIS A 8 -2.97 5.88 -3.88
N LEU A 9 -4.16 6.41 -4.11
CA LEU A 9 -5.02 5.99 -5.22
C LEU A 9 -4.39 6.31 -6.59
N ASN A 10 -3.93 7.55 -6.79
CA ASN A 10 -3.36 7.98 -8.07
C ASN A 10 -1.92 7.53 -8.25
N GLY A 11 -1.14 7.43 -7.18
CA GLY A 11 0.22 6.91 -7.22
C GLY A 11 0.30 5.44 -7.61
N ASN A 12 -0.77 4.69 -7.34
CA ASN A 12 -0.87 3.29 -7.77
C ASN A 12 -1.57 3.09 -9.13
N LEU A 13 -2.08 4.15 -9.78
CA LEU A 13 -2.54 4.06 -11.16
C LEU A 13 -1.35 3.75 -12.08
N ASN A 14 -1.52 2.80 -12.99
CA ASN A 14 -0.48 2.22 -13.83
C ASN A 14 0.60 1.40 -13.09
N LEU A 15 0.42 1.17 -11.78
CA LEU A 15 1.24 0.28 -10.96
C LEU A 15 0.41 -0.94 -10.58
N PHE A 16 -0.23 -0.90 -9.43
CA PHE A 16 -1.13 -1.96 -8.96
C PHE A 16 -2.54 -1.83 -9.53
N PHE A 17 -3.08 -0.60 -9.63
CA PHE A 17 -4.29 -0.34 -10.40
C PHE A 17 -3.95 -0.11 -11.86
N SER A 18 -4.69 -0.74 -12.76
CA SER A 18 -4.54 -0.51 -14.20
C SER A 18 -5.44 0.61 -14.69
N ASN A 19 -6.61 0.78 -14.06
CA ASN A 19 -7.62 1.73 -14.49
C ASN A 19 -8.45 2.26 -13.32
N VAL A 20 -9.17 3.36 -13.59
CA VAL A 20 -10.17 3.93 -12.69
C VAL A 20 -11.45 4.28 -13.44
N ILE A 21 -12.61 3.93 -12.89
CA ILE A 21 -13.92 4.38 -13.35
C ILE A 21 -14.45 5.38 -12.33
N LYS A 22 -14.53 6.64 -12.74
CA LYS A 22 -14.99 7.73 -11.87
C LYS A 22 -16.51 7.84 -11.83
N SER A 23 -17.06 8.10 -10.64
CA SER A 23 -18.47 8.38 -10.40
C SER A 23 -18.62 9.53 -9.40
N ILE A 24 -19.84 9.99 -9.12
CA ILE A 24 -20.09 11.08 -8.16
C ILE A 24 -19.79 10.63 -6.74
N HIS A 25 -20.33 9.48 -6.30
CA HIS A 25 -20.26 9.00 -4.92
C HIS A 25 -19.15 7.98 -4.66
N TYR A 26 -18.53 7.44 -5.71
CA TYR A 26 -17.47 6.44 -5.62
C TYR A 26 -16.57 6.46 -6.85
N ASP A 27 -15.37 5.90 -6.71
CA ASP A 27 -14.49 5.61 -7.85
C ASP A 27 -14.09 4.13 -7.78
N ILE A 28 -14.19 3.38 -8.90
CA ILE A 28 -13.73 1.98 -8.97
C ILE A 28 -12.29 1.98 -9.46
N TYR A 29 -11.39 1.52 -8.62
CA TYR A 29 -10.01 1.23 -8.97
C TYR A 29 -9.87 -0.28 -9.17
N TYR A 30 -9.26 -0.68 -10.29
CA TYR A 30 -9.10 -2.11 -10.57
C TYR A 30 -7.82 -2.42 -11.32
N SER A 31 -7.33 -3.65 -11.12
CA SER A 31 -6.16 -4.20 -11.79
C SER A 31 -6.58 -5.11 -12.94
N ASP A 32 -5.83 -5.06 -14.04
CA ASP A 32 -5.97 -6.00 -15.17
C ASP A 32 -5.17 -7.29 -14.95
N VAL A 33 -4.18 -7.28 -14.05
CA VAL A 33 -3.26 -8.39 -13.80
C VAL A 33 -3.36 -9.00 -12.40
N ILE A 34 -3.94 -8.27 -11.43
CA ILE A 34 -4.16 -8.76 -10.06
C ILE A 34 -5.66 -8.95 -9.87
N GLU A 35 -6.07 -10.09 -9.31
CA GLU A 35 -7.48 -10.44 -9.15
C GLU A 35 -8.01 -10.27 -7.73
N ASP A 36 -7.12 -10.12 -6.73
CA ASP A 36 -7.52 -10.00 -5.34
C ASP A 36 -8.21 -8.67 -5.01
N GLU A 37 -8.85 -8.63 -3.87
CA GLU A 37 -9.67 -7.52 -3.40
C GLU A 37 -8.85 -6.31 -2.94
N TYR A 38 -7.55 -6.47 -2.67
CA TYR A 38 -6.68 -5.37 -2.25
C TYR A 38 -6.44 -4.35 -3.37
N TRP A 39 -6.52 -4.79 -4.64
CA TRP A 39 -6.28 -3.95 -5.81
C TRP A 39 -7.48 -3.90 -6.76
N ASN A 40 -8.67 -4.28 -6.26
CA ASN A 40 -9.93 -4.25 -7.01
C ASN A 40 -11.08 -3.88 -6.07
N TYR A 41 -11.38 -2.59 -5.96
CA TYR A 41 -12.45 -2.11 -5.09
C TYR A 41 -13.06 -0.79 -5.57
N ALA A 42 -14.26 -0.50 -5.12
CA ALA A 42 -14.87 0.82 -5.21
C ALA A 42 -14.52 1.64 -3.97
N TYR A 43 -13.74 2.71 -4.12
CA TYR A 43 -13.49 3.68 -3.06
C TYR A 43 -14.70 4.59 -2.89
N LEU A 44 -15.36 4.53 -1.74
CA LEU A 44 -16.53 5.37 -1.41
C LEU A 44 -16.06 6.78 -1.04
N LYS A 45 -16.64 7.80 -1.70
CA LYS A 45 -16.32 9.21 -1.44
C LYS A 45 -17.25 9.85 -0.42
N ASP A 46 -18.49 9.40 -0.36
CA ASP A 46 -19.52 9.85 0.59
C ASP A 46 -20.56 8.76 0.81
N GLY A 47 -21.40 8.91 1.86
CA GLY A 47 -22.49 7.99 2.20
C GLY A 47 -23.81 8.25 1.50
N LEU A 48 -23.90 9.24 0.58
CA LEU A 48 -25.15 9.62 -0.04
C LEU A 48 -25.69 8.54 -0.98
N ASN A 49 -27.00 8.30 -0.89
CA ASN A 49 -27.68 7.28 -1.72
C ASN A 49 -27.04 5.88 -1.63
N PHE A 50 -26.56 5.50 -0.45
CA PHE A 50 -25.70 4.33 -0.25
C PHE A 50 -26.27 3.03 -0.85
N GLU A 51 -27.55 2.70 -0.60
CA GLU A 51 -28.16 1.48 -1.14
C GLU A 51 -28.16 1.45 -2.70
N ARG A 52 -28.41 2.58 -3.34
CA ARG A 52 -28.35 2.70 -4.80
C ARG A 52 -26.91 2.56 -5.28
N THR A 53 -25.99 3.22 -4.60
CA THR A 53 -24.54 3.17 -4.87
C THR A 53 -24.01 1.74 -4.82
N ILE A 54 -24.42 0.95 -3.81
CA ILE A 54 -24.05 -0.48 -3.71
C ILE A 54 -24.52 -1.28 -4.92
N LYS A 55 -25.78 -1.10 -5.36
CA LYS A 55 -26.34 -1.80 -6.54
C LYS A 55 -25.55 -1.46 -7.83
N GLU A 56 -25.19 -0.20 -7.99
CA GLU A 56 -24.37 0.24 -9.14
C GLU A 56 -22.95 -0.34 -9.10
N ILE A 57 -22.30 -0.37 -7.93
CA ILE A 57 -20.97 -0.97 -7.74
C ILE A 57 -21.00 -2.45 -8.08
N ILE A 58 -21.96 -3.21 -7.54
CA ILE A 58 -22.12 -4.64 -7.81
C ILE A 58 -22.20 -4.89 -9.33
N LEU A 59 -23.05 -4.14 -10.03
CA LEU A 59 -23.22 -4.31 -11.47
C LEU A 59 -21.93 -4.03 -12.23
N LYS A 60 -21.27 -2.90 -11.94
CA LYS A 60 -20.04 -2.49 -12.64
C LYS A 60 -18.87 -3.44 -12.36
N MET A 61 -18.66 -3.85 -11.09
CA MET A 61 -17.58 -4.78 -10.73
C MET A 61 -17.77 -6.15 -11.38
N LYS A 62 -19.02 -6.67 -11.44
CA LYS A 62 -19.35 -7.90 -12.17
C LYS A 62 -19.07 -7.79 -13.67
N GLN A 63 -19.35 -6.65 -14.30
CA GLN A 63 -19.02 -6.40 -15.71
C GLN A 63 -17.50 -6.41 -15.97
N LEU A 64 -16.70 -6.00 -14.98
CA LEU A 64 -15.25 -6.06 -15.01
C LEU A 64 -14.68 -7.45 -14.66
N ASN A 65 -15.55 -8.43 -14.39
CA ASN A 65 -15.16 -9.76 -13.88
C ASN A 65 -14.32 -9.66 -12.60
N ARG A 66 -14.74 -8.77 -11.67
CA ARG A 66 -14.13 -8.57 -10.35
C ARG A 66 -15.17 -8.78 -9.26
N LYS A 67 -14.72 -9.27 -8.10
CA LYS A 67 -15.57 -9.36 -6.92
C LYS A 67 -16.05 -7.96 -6.54
N PRO A 68 -17.35 -7.76 -6.25
CA PRO A 68 -17.85 -6.45 -5.86
C PRO A 68 -17.43 -6.13 -4.43
N VAL A 69 -16.41 -5.28 -4.29
CA VAL A 69 -15.87 -4.81 -3.02
C VAL A 69 -16.01 -3.31 -2.92
N ILE A 70 -16.45 -2.81 -1.76
CA ILE A 70 -16.43 -1.40 -1.42
C ILE A 70 -15.43 -1.13 -0.31
N TYR A 71 -14.60 -0.10 -0.48
CA TYR A 71 -13.63 0.35 0.49
C TYR A 71 -14.08 1.69 1.10
N ILE A 72 -14.25 1.70 2.42
CA ILE A 72 -14.79 2.83 3.20
C ILE A 72 -13.77 3.25 4.23
N THR A 73 -13.37 4.51 4.20
CA THR A 73 -12.45 5.07 5.19
C THR A 73 -13.20 5.65 6.39
N SER A 74 -12.60 5.58 7.58
CA SER A 74 -13.26 5.95 8.85
C SER A 74 -13.66 7.42 8.95
N ASN A 75 -13.08 8.31 8.14
CA ASN A 75 -13.45 9.73 8.11
C ASN A 75 -14.82 10.02 7.47
N ILE A 76 -15.38 9.07 6.71
CA ILE A 76 -16.72 9.17 6.11
C ILE A 76 -17.73 8.20 6.76
N LEU A 77 -17.26 7.37 7.69
CA LEU A 77 -18.06 6.32 8.34
C LEU A 77 -18.81 6.88 9.55
N ASP A 78 -19.89 7.64 9.31
CA ASP A 78 -20.80 8.13 10.32
C ASP A 78 -21.78 7.05 10.83
N GLU A 79 -22.67 7.42 11.76
CA GLU A 79 -23.63 6.48 12.35
C GLU A 79 -24.67 5.97 11.35
N ASP A 80 -25.12 6.82 10.42
CA ASP A 80 -26.12 6.49 9.40
C ASP A 80 -25.54 5.47 8.43
N LEU A 81 -24.34 5.72 7.92
CA LEU A 81 -23.65 4.79 7.03
C LEU A 81 -23.35 3.44 7.71
N GLN A 82 -22.98 3.46 9.01
CA GLN A 82 -22.81 2.24 9.77
C GLN A 82 -24.12 1.45 9.92
N GLN A 83 -25.27 2.13 10.08
CA GLN A 83 -26.57 1.47 10.12
C GLN A 83 -26.93 0.84 8.77
N ASP A 84 -26.66 1.52 7.68
CA ASP A 84 -26.92 1.01 6.35
C ASP A 84 -26.04 -0.19 5.99
N ILE A 85 -24.76 -0.18 6.37
CA ILE A 85 -23.86 -1.33 6.26
C ILE A 85 -24.44 -2.54 6.99
N ARG A 86 -24.95 -2.35 8.25
CA ARG A 86 -25.58 -3.42 9.03
C ARG A 86 -26.88 -3.92 8.41
N LYS A 87 -27.77 -3.00 7.94
CA LYS A 87 -29.02 -3.37 7.28
C LYS A 87 -28.81 -4.20 6.02
N LEU A 88 -27.76 -3.86 5.23
CA LEU A 88 -27.42 -4.56 4.00
C LEU A 88 -26.61 -5.83 4.25
N ASN A 89 -26.24 -6.10 5.52
CA ASN A 89 -25.48 -7.28 5.93
C ASN A 89 -24.20 -7.47 5.10
N LEU A 90 -23.41 -6.39 4.97
CA LEU A 90 -22.18 -6.45 4.18
C LEU A 90 -21.07 -7.17 4.96
N ASP A 91 -20.37 -8.08 4.29
CA ASP A 91 -19.31 -8.88 4.87
C ASP A 91 -17.98 -8.10 4.92
N LEU A 92 -17.51 -7.78 6.12
CA LEU A 92 -16.17 -7.17 6.31
C LEU A 92 -15.10 -8.21 5.99
N ILE A 93 -14.27 -7.95 4.98
CA ILE A 93 -13.22 -8.87 4.53
C ILE A 93 -11.84 -8.52 5.09
N TYR A 94 -11.51 -7.24 5.20
CA TYR A 94 -10.28 -6.78 5.88
C TYR A 94 -10.42 -5.35 6.40
N THR A 95 -9.52 -4.97 7.28
CA THR A 95 -9.39 -3.59 7.79
C THR A 95 -7.95 -3.15 7.66
N ASP A 96 -7.71 -2.08 6.91
CA ASP A 96 -6.42 -1.43 6.83
C ASP A 96 -6.24 -0.40 7.93
N CYS A 97 -5.06 -0.41 8.51
CA CYS A 97 -4.58 0.63 9.39
C CYS A 97 -3.66 1.57 8.59
N TRP A 98 -4.07 2.80 8.41
CA TRP A 98 -3.26 3.85 7.80
C TRP A 98 -2.44 4.53 8.87
N MET A 99 -1.13 4.41 8.78
CA MET A 99 -0.19 4.86 9.78
C MET A 99 0.71 5.95 9.23
N PHE A 100 0.93 7.02 10.01
CA PHE A 100 1.58 8.24 9.57
C PHE A 100 2.76 8.65 10.44
N ILE A 101 3.76 9.24 9.81
CA ILE A 101 4.76 10.13 10.39
C ILE A 101 4.51 11.51 9.81
N GLU A 102 4.16 12.51 10.66
CA GLU A 102 3.77 13.86 10.22
C GLU A 102 4.96 14.84 10.21
N HIS A 103 6.03 14.56 10.92
CA HIS A 103 7.22 15.43 11.02
C HIS A 103 8.48 14.64 10.73
N LEU A 104 8.66 14.30 9.46
CA LEU A 104 9.77 13.45 9.03
C LEU A 104 11.15 14.02 9.36
N ASN A 105 11.27 15.36 9.39
CA ASN A 105 12.50 16.06 9.72
C ASN A 105 12.99 15.88 11.17
N GLU A 106 12.14 15.39 12.07
CA GLU A 106 12.49 15.09 13.46
C GLU A 106 13.17 13.72 13.62
N PHE A 107 13.13 12.88 12.57
CA PHE A 107 13.76 11.56 12.59
C PHE A 107 15.27 11.68 12.38
N LYS A 108 16.03 11.18 13.38
CA LYS A 108 17.48 11.13 13.29
C LYS A 108 17.95 9.97 12.44
N THR A 109 19.07 10.15 11.76
CA THR A 109 19.75 9.07 11.04
C THR A 109 20.06 7.91 11.99
N TYR A 110 19.79 6.70 11.55
CA TYR A 110 20.08 5.49 12.29
C TYR A 110 20.87 4.53 11.42
N LYS A 111 22.08 4.15 11.86
CA LYS A 111 22.92 3.17 11.17
C LYS A 111 23.24 2.05 12.14
N ILE A 112 22.84 0.83 11.79
CA ILE A 112 22.99 -0.34 12.66
C ILE A 112 24.16 -1.22 12.20
N ASN A 113 24.27 -1.45 10.90
CA ASN A 113 25.20 -2.43 10.33
C ASN A 113 26.15 -1.78 9.33
N ASN A 114 27.47 -1.93 9.53
CA ASN A 114 28.47 -1.36 8.63
C ASN A 114 28.50 -2.03 7.24
N ASP A 115 28.04 -3.28 7.14
CA ASP A 115 28.04 -4.07 5.91
C ASP A 115 26.69 -4.07 5.17
N PHE A 116 25.73 -3.27 5.62
CA PHE A 116 24.42 -3.14 4.96
C PHE A 116 24.39 -1.88 4.11
N GLU A 117 24.25 -2.07 2.82
CA GLU A 117 24.23 -1.02 1.82
C GLU A 117 22.84 -0.94 1.19
N ILE A 118 22.30 0.27 1.04
CA ILE A 118 20.98 0.51 0.45
C ILE A 118 21.14 1.28 -0.84
N TYR A 119 20.60 0.73 -1.91
CA TYR A 119 20.67 1.26 -3.25
C TYR A 119 19.31 1.74 -3.73
N LYS A 120 19.26 2.89 -4.41
CA LYS A 120 18.16 3.20 -5.34
C LYS A 120 18.30 2.27 -6.52
N VAL A 121 17.23 1.56 -6.82
CA VAL A 121 17.26 0.50 -7.85
C VAL A 121 17.31 1.12 -9.23
N ASP A 122 18.37 0.80 -9.96
CA ASP A 122 18.53 1.07 -11.37
C ASP A 122 18.21 -0.18 -12.23
N LYS A 123 18.33 -0.06 -13.54
CA LYS A 123 18.08 -1.17 -14.49
C LYS A 123 18.90 -2.43 -14.17
N ARG A 124 20.11 -2.31 -13.59
CA ARG A 124 20.99 -3.46 -13.26
C ARG A 124 20.50 -4.23 -12.04
N LEU A 125 19.80 -3.56 -11.14
CA LEU A 125 19.28 -4.13 -9.89
C LEU A 125 17.81 -4.51 -9.96
N GLN A 126 17.12 -4.18 -11.06
CA GLN A 126 15.68 -4.37 -11.25
C GLN A 126 15.25 -5.83 -10.97
N ASP A 127 15.87 -6.80 -11.64
CA ASP A 127 15.49 -8.21 -11.48
C ASP A 127 15.72 -8.71 -10.05
N LYS A 128 16.83 -8.26 -9.41
CA LYS A 128 17.10 -8.57 -8.01
C LYS A 128 16.05 -7.99 -7.08
N PHE A 129 15.61 -6.76 -7.33
CA PHE A 129 14.57 -6.09 -6.55
C PHE A 129 13.25 -6.85 -6.68
N ILE A 130 12.78 -7.09 -7.90
CA ILE A 130 11.53 -7.78 -8.18
C ILE A 130 11.52 -9.15 -7.48
N LYS A 131 12.58 -9.96 -7.70
CA LYS A 131 12.71 -11.24 -7.04
C LYS A 131 12.68 -11.11 -5.52
N SER A 132 13.36 -10.12 -4.96
CA SER A 132 13.42 -9.92 -3.50
C SER A 132 12.08 -9.49 -2.91
N VAL A 133 11.26 -8.72 -3.63
CA VAL A 133 9.88 -8.42 -3.21
C VAL A 133 9.06 -9.71 -3.20
N MET A 134 9.06 -10.46 -4.29
CA MET A 134 8.30 -11.72 -4.39
C MET A 134 8.71 -12.71 -3.31
N ASP A 135 10.01 -12.96 -3.15
CA ASP A 135 10.55 -13.87 -2.13
C ASP A 135 10.28 -13.39 -0.69
N GLY A 136 10.23 -12.07 -0.49
CA GLY A 136 10.05 -11.48 0.83
C GLY A 136 8.61 -11.55 1.36
N PHE A 137 7.65 -11.60 0.46
CA PHE A 137 6.24 -11.85 0.78
C PHE A 137 5.87 -13.34 0.72
N SER A 138 6.71 -14.20 0.13
CA SER A 138 6.51 -15.63 0.21
C SER A 138 7.00 -16.16 1.57
N GLY A 139 6.18 -16.93 2.24
CA GLY A 139 6.52 -17.45 3.57
C GLY A 139 5.82 -18.76 3.88
N ASP A 140 6.35 -19.51 4.87
CA ASP A 140 5.70 -20.73 5.38
C ASP A 140 4.76 -20.40 6.57
N ASN A 141 4.35 -19.16 6.72
CA ASN A 141 3.39 -18.81 7.76
C ASN A 141 1.97 -18.89 7.18
N PRO A 142 1.17 -19.90 7.55
CA PRO A 142 -0.19 -20.06 7.03
C PRO A 142 -1.11 -18.91 7.46
N ASP A 143 -0.73 -18.14 8.48
CA ASP A 143 -1.48 -16.97 8.96
C ASP A 143 -1.08 -15.68 8.23
N ASP A 144 -0.12 -15.75 7.28
CA ASP A 144 0.28 -14.60 6.48
C ASP A 144 -0.61 -14.53 5.21
N PRO A 145 -1.49 -13.53 5.08
CA PRO A 145 -2.37 -13.40 3.92
C PRO A 145 -1.59 -13.19 2.60
N TYR A 146 -0.31 -12.85 2.69
CA TYR A 146 0.58 -12.59 1.54
C TYR A 146 1.55 -13.74 1.25
N ASN A 147 1.25 -14.93 1.73
CA ASN A 147 2.16 -16.09 1.71
C ASN A 147 2.68 -16.45 0.30
N GLU A 148 1.88 -16.22 -0.73
CA GLU A 148 2.30 -16.33 -2.14
C GLU A 148 1.70 -15.18 -2.95
N LEU A 149 2.53 -14.27 -3.42
CA LEU A 149 2.07 -13.22 -4.34
C LEU A 149 1.80 -13.81 -5.72
N PRO A 150 0.59 -13.64 -6.29
CA PRO A 150 0.31 -14.02 -7.67
C PRO A 150 1.24 -13.34 -8.68
N GLU A 151 1.42 -13.94 -9.87
CA GLU A 151 2.29 -13.41 -10.95
C GLU A 151 1.89 -11.96 -11.35
N GLY A 152 0.63 -11.58 -11.20
CA GLY A 152 0.15 -10.22 -11.41
C GLY A 152 0.88 -9.16 -10.56
N TYR A 153 1.31 -9.52 -9.36
CA TYR A 153 2.13 -8.64 -8.51
C TYR A 153 3.50 -8.37 -9.11
N LYS A 154 4.16 -9.39 -9.67
CA LYS A 154 5.42 -9.23 -10.37
C LYS A 154 5.29 -8.25 -11.53
N ILE A 155 4.26 -8.41 -12.36
CA ILE A 155 3.97 -7.51 -13.49
C ILE A 155 3.76 -6.07 -12.96
N SER A 156 3.03 -5.90 -11.87
CA SER A 156 2.79 -4.59 -11.25
C SER A 156 4.08 -3.96 -10.71
N ILE A 157 4.94 -4.75 -10.06
CA ILE A 157 6.25 -4.27 -9.58
C ILE A 157 7.15 -3.88 -10.78
N GLU A 158 7.13 -4.63 -11.88
CA GLU A 158 7.85 -4.29 -13.12
C GLU A 158 7.39 -2.94 -13.71
N ARG A 159 6.11 -2.61 -13.57
CA ARG A 159 5.57 -1.30 -13.99
C ARG A 159 6.22 -0.14 -13.24
N SER A 160 6.65 -0.32 -11.98
CA SER A 160 7.31 0.73 -11.18
C SER A 160 8.60 1.26 -11.81
N PHE A 161 9.16 0.56 -12.79
CA PHE A 161 10.37 0.97 -13.54
C PHE A 161 10.05 1.67 -14.85
N LYS A 162 8.78 1.84 -15.22
CA LYS A 162 8.36 2.57 -16.42
C LYS A 162 8.12 4.04 -16.07
N ASN A 163 8.82 4.94 -16.73
CA ASN A 163 8.80 6.40 -16.47
C ASN A 163 7.54 7.12 -17.01
N ASN A 164 6.34 6.55 -16.85
CA ASN A 164 5.09 7.10 -17.39
C ASN A 164 4.10 7.44 -16.25
N TRP A 165 4.59 8.13 -15.23
CA TRP A 165 3.72 8.56 -14.13
C TRP A 165 3.01 9.87 -14.47
N SER A 166 1.84 10.10 -13.85
CA SER A 166 1.16 11.38 -13.96
C SER A 166 2.05 12.51 -13.43
N ASP A 167 1.89 13.72 -13.97
CA ASP A 167 2.61 14.91 -13.54
C ASP A 167 2.67 15.02 -12.01
N ASN A 168 3.88 15.17 -11.46
CA ASN A 168 4.19 15.33 -10.05
C ASN A 168 4.15 14.07 -9.15
N ILE A 169 4.03 12.85 -9.69
CA ILE A 169 4.22 11.62 -8.91
C ILE A 169 5.54 10.98 -9.30
N GLU A 170 6.36 10.66 -8.30
CA GLU A 170 7.62 9.96 -8.49
C GLU A 170 7.64 8.65 -7.69
N ILE A 171 8.36 7.66 -8.22
CA ILE A 171 8.54 6.35 -7.60
C ILE A 171 10.02 6.05 -7.47
N ILE A 172 10.43 5.66 -6.27
CA ILE A 172 11.78 5.16 -6.01
C ILE A 172 11.69 3.79 -5.36
N ASN A 173 12.35 2.82 -5.98
CA ASN A 173 12.54 1.49 -5.42
C ASN A 173 13.90 1.42 -4.71
N TYR A 174 13.93 0.81 -3.51
CA TYR A 174 15.12 0.65 -2.69
C TYR A 174 15.42 -0.83 -2.47
N LEU A 175 16.68 -1.21 -2.62
CA LEU A 175 17.18 -2.55 -2.37
C LEU A 175 18.32 -2.50 -1.35
N GLY A 176 18.12 -3.11 -0.20
CA GLY A 176 19.15 -3.31 0.80
C GLY A 176 19.91 -4.59 0.56
N MET A 177 21.24 -4.50 0.58
CA MET A 177 22.14 -5.60 0.26
C MET A 177 23.23 -5.74 1.31
N LYS A 178 23.74 -6.97 1.48
CA LYS A 178 24.94 -7.28 2.26
C LYS A 178 25.82 -8.25 1.48
N LYS A 179 27.06 -7.89 1.19
CA LYS A 179 27.98 -8.72 0.42
C LYS A 179 27.38 -9.23 -0.90
N ASN A 180 26.76 -8.34 -1.67
CA ASN A 180 26.02 -8.61 -2.90
C ASN A 180 24.75 -9.50 -2.77
N GLU A 181 24.34 -9.85 -1.55
CA GLU A 181 23.13 -10.60 -1.29
C GLU A 181 21.97 -9.65 -0.95
N PRO A 182 20.81 -9.73 -1.62
CA PRO A 182 19.61 -8.99 -1.28
C PRO A 182 19.12 -9.35 0.13
N ILE A 183 18.66 -8.36 0.87
CA ILE A 183 18.18 -8.52 2.26
C ILE A 183 16.78 -7.96 2.45
N SER A 184 16.54 -6.74 1.96
CA SER A 184 15.27 -6.03 2.18
C SER A 184 14.95 -5.13 1.00
N THR A 185 13.66 -4.84 0.85
CA THR A 185 13.13 -3.95 -0.19
C THR A 185 12.20 -2.91 0.39
N ALA A 186 12.00 -1.83 -0.34
CA ALA A 186 10.90 -0.88 -0.14
C ALA A 186 10.68 -0.08 -1.42
N THR A 187 9.46 0.43 -1.60
CA THR A 187 9.10 1.37 -2.66
C THR A 187 8.53 2.63 -2.02
N ALA A 188 8.98 3.80 -2.42
CA ALA A 188 8.38 5.08 -2.07
C ALA A 188 7.69 5.67 -3.28
N ILE A 189 6.42 6.00 -3.14
CA ILE A 189 5.64 6.81 -4.09
C ILE A 189 5.44 8.16 -3.42
N TYR A 190 5.84 9.24 -4.08
CA TYR A 190 5.76 10.56 -3.47
C TYR A 190 5.42 11.65 -4.47
N ASN A 191 4.86 12.74 -3.94
CA ASN A 191 4.64 13.99 -4.64
C ASN A 191 4.85 15.15 -3.66
N GLN A 192 5.25 16.32 -4.17
CA GLN A 192 5.37 17.55 -3.37
C GLN A 192 6.01 17.30 -1.99
N ASP A 193 5.22 17.14 -0.91
CA ASP A 193 5.67 16.99 0.46
C ASP A 193 5.17 15.72 1.17
N LYS A 194 4.58 14.76 0.42
CA LYS A 194 4.01 13.51 0.95
C LYS A 194 4.57 12.29 0.26
N ALA A 195 4.69 11.19 1.02
CA ALA A 195 5.07 9.89 0.49
C ALA A 195 4.23 8.76 1.07
N VAL A 196 3.99 7.72 0.25
CA VAL A 196 3.41 6.44 0.67
C VAL A 196 4.40 5.33 0.39
N LEU A 197 4.59 4.42 1.35
CA LEU A 197 5.57 3.34 1.24
C LEU A 197 4.91 2.00 1.00
N TYR A 198 5.52 1.23 0.09
CA TYR A 198 5.06 -0.10 -0.33
C TYR A 198 6.23 -1.09 -0.41
N ASN A 199 5.90 -2.35 -0.68
CA ASN A 199 6.88 -3.42 -0.94
C ASN A 199 7.95 -3.51 0.15
N ILE A 200 7.59 -3.20 1.40
CA ILE A 200 8.49 -3.25 2.53
C ILE A 200 8.59 -4.71 2.97
N THR A 201 9.73 -5.31 2.67
CA THR A 201 9.99 -6.68 3.06
C THR A 201 11.42 -6.89 3.51
N THR A 202 11.65 -7.94 4.27
CA THR A 202 12.96 -8.44 4.64
C THR A 202 12.96 -9.95 4.46
N LEU A 203 13.89 -10.45 3.65
CA LEU A 203 14.00 -11.88 3.37
C LEU A 203 14.12 -12.69 4.67
N LYS A 204 13.43 -13.82 4.76
CA LYS A 204 13.21 -14.65 5.96
C LYS A 204 14.48 -14.87 6.80
N LYS A 205 15.59 -15.25 6.16
CA LYS A 205 16.88 -15.51 6.84
C LYS A 205 17.53 -14.27 7.48
N PHE A 206 17.02 -13.06 7.14
CA PHE A 206 17.53 -11.78 7.64
C PHE A 206 16.55 -11.05 8.56
N GLN A 207 15.38 -11.61 8.79
CA GLN A 207 14.37 -11.02 9.69
C GLN A 207 14.89 -10.96 11.13
N ARG A 208 14.31 -10.07 11.95
CA ARG A 208 14.62 -9.85 13.37
C ARG A 208 16.08 -9.41 13.66
N LYS A 209 16.81 -8.95 12.62
CA LYS A 209 18.20 -8.45 12.73
C LYS A 209 18.31 -6.92 12.55
N GLY A 210 17.19 -6.22 12.52
CA GLY A 210 17.13 -4.75 12.43
C GLY A 210 17.17 -4.18 11.01
N PHE A 211 17.33 -4.98 9.97
CA PHE A 211 17.47 -4.50 8.58
C PHE A 211 16.26 -3.72 8.07
N CYS A 212 15.02 -4.14 8.38
CA CYS A 212 13.83 -3.39 8.05
C CYS A 212 13.88 -1.97 8.65
N LYS A 213 14.23 -1.85 9.93
CA LYS A 213 14.35 -0.57 10.60
C LYS A 213 15.42 0.32 9.96
N GLU A 214 16.58 -0.24 9.63
CA GLU A 214 17.67 0.50 8.98
C GLU A 214 17.28 0.98 7.58
N MET A 215 16.60 0.12 6.78
CA MET A 215 16.03 0.49 5.48
C MET A 215 15.07 1.68 5.62
N MET A 216 14.13 1.60 6.56
CA MET A 216 13.13 2.66 6.77
C MET A 216 13.78 4.00 7.15
N TYR A 217 14.75 3.99 8.08
CA TYR A 217 15.46 5.22 8.45
C TYR A 217 16.30 5.80 7.31
N TYR A 218 16.90 4.95 6.48
CA TYR A 218 17.57 5.41 5.27
C TYR A 218 16.58 6.12 4.34
N ILE A 219 15.41 5.52 4.09
CA ILE A 219 14.36 6.09 3.25
C ILE A 219 13.86 7.42 3.83
N PHE A 220 13.65 7.51 5.14
CA PHE A 220 13.25 8.75 5.81
C PHE A 220 14.27 9.88 5.57
N ASN A 221 15.57 9.57 5.64
CA ASN A 221 16.60 10.54 5.32
C ASN A 221 16.58 10.97 3.85
N GLU A 222 16.38 10.04 2.91
CA GLU A 222 16.29 10.37 1.49
C GLU A 222 15.06 11.22 1.20
N LEU A 223 13.90 10.87 1.75
CA LEU A 223 12.65 11.63 1.60
C LEU A 223 12.75 13.02 2.25
N ASN A 224 13.44 13.13 3.40
CA ASN A 224 13.66 14.43 4.04
C ASN A 224 14.54 15.36 3.19
N LYS A 225 15.55 14.84 2.48
CA LYS A 225 16.35 15.63 1.51
C LYS A 225 15.49 16.14 0.34
N LEU A 226 14.39 15.48 0.02
CA LEU A 226 13.41 15.88 -0.99
C LEU A 226 12.32 16.81 -0.43
N ASN A 227 12.47 17.27 0.83
CA ASN A 227 11.49 18.08 1.56
C ASN A 227 10.13 17.40 1.78
N ILE A 228 10.07 16.07 1.75
CA ILE A 228 8.89 15.31 2.16
C ILE A 228 8.67 15.49 3.67
N LYS A 229 7.48 15.87 4.06
CA LYS A 229 7.11 16.13 5.47
C LYS A 229 6.35 15.00 6.10
N GLU A 230 5.48 14.36 5.32
CA GLU A 230 4.58 13.32 5.79
C GLU A 230 4.84 12.01 5.05
N VAL A 231 4.89 10.93 5.81
CA VAL A 231 5.02 9.57 5.26
C VAL A 231 3.88 8.71 5.77
N CYS A 232 3.25 7.99 4.86
CA CYS A 232 2.19 7.04 5.18
C CYS A 232 2.60 5.62 4.81
N ILE A 233 2.07 4.67 5.57
CA ILE A 233 2.14 3.25 5.29
C ILE A 233 0.79 2.60 5.65
N GLN A 234 0.37 1.63 4.86
CA GLN A 234 -0.79 0.80 5.15
C GLN A 234 -0.34 -0.57 5.64
N THR A 235 -1.09 -1.13 6.59
CA THR A 235 -0.96 -2.51 7.03
C THR A 235 -2.31 -3.02 7.52
N GLU A 236 -2.52 -4.31 7.48
CA GLU A 236 -3.73 -4.90 8.03
C GLU A 236 -3.80 -4.69 9.55
N LYS A 237 -4.97 -4.27 10.03
CA LYS A 237 -5.22 -3.97 11.44
C LYS A 237 -5.10 -5.23 12.30
N GLY A 238 -4.30 -5.13 13.37
CA GLY A 238 -4.05 -6.26 14.28
C GLY A 238 -2.98 -7.23 13.79
N TYR A 239 -2.42 -7.03 12.59
CA TYR A 239 -1.36 -7.87 12.08
C TYR A 239 0.03 -7.39 12.56
N TYR A 240 1.02 -8.29 12.62
CA TYR A 240 2.34 -8.01 13.23
C TYR A 240 3.08 -6.78 12.66
N PRO A 241 2.96 -6.35 11.39
CA PRO A 241 3.63 -5.16 10.89
C PRO A 241 3.15 -3.87 11.55
N GLU A 242 1.88 -3.81 12.01
CA GLU A 242 1.34 -2.65 12.73
C GLU A 242 2.21 -2.32 13.95
N GLU A 243 2.58 -3.32 14.74
CA GLU A 243 3.44 -3.13 15.92
C GLU A 243 4.89 -2.76 15.57
N ILE A 244 5.39 -3.22 14.42
CA ILE A 244 6.72 -2.83 13.92
C ILE A 244 6.72 -1.34 13.59
N TYR A 245 5.70 -0.87 12.86
CA TYR A 245 5.58 0.53 12.45
C TYR A 245 5.31 1.47 13.62
N LYS A 246 4.49 1.08 14.61
CA LYS A 246 4.33 1.82 15.87
C LYS A 246 5.67 2.05 16.58
N LYS A 247 6.51 1.02 16.66
CA LYS A 247 7.84 1.11 17.27
C LYS A 247 8.82 1.99 16.46
N MET A 248 8.53 2.26 15.19
CA MET A 248 9.27 3.19 14.36
C MET A 248 8.73 4.62 14.43
N GLY A 249 7.67 4.87 15.18
CA GLY A 249 7.08 6.20 15.37
C GLY A 249 5.88 6.50 14.51
N PHE A 250 5.41 5.56 13.70
CA PHE A 250 4.15 5.72 12.99
C PHE A 250 2.96 5.71 13.95
N LYS A 251 2.00 6.56 13.67
CA LYS A 251 0.73 6.66 14.42
C LYS A 251 -0.44 6.33 13.51
N GLU A 252 -1.36 5.50 13.97
CA GLU A 252 -2.62 5.29 13.30
C GLU A 252 -3.43 6.58 13.22
N LYS A 253 -3.91 6.92 12.05
CA LYS A 253 -4.72 8.12 11.80
C LYS A 253 -6.06 7.81 11.14
N LEU A 254 -6.13 6.71 10.40
CA LEU A 254 -7.29 6.35 9.62
C LEU A 254 -7.41 4.83 9.55
N LEU A 255 -8.64 4.34 9.55
CA LEU A 255 -8.96 2.96 9.21
C LEU A 255 -9.68 2.93 7.86
N GLY A 256 -9.29 1.99 7.02
CA GLY A 256 -10.00 1.64 5.79
C GLY A 256 -10.63 0.27 5.96
N LYS A 257 -11.90 0.12 5.64
CA LYS A 257 -12.65 -1.14 5.75
C LYS A 257 -13.13 -1.58 4.38
N ALA A 258 -12.79 -2.78 3.99
CA ALA A 258 -13.27 -3.40 2.77
C ALA A 258 -14.42 -4.35 3.08
N TYR A 259 -15.52 -4.17 2.35
CA TYR A 259 -16.71 -5.01 2.48
C TYR A 259 -17.03 -5.67 1.15
N LEU A 260 -17.28 -6.99 1.19
CA LEU A 260 -17.82 -7.74 0.06
C LEU A 260 -19.30 -7.45 -0.08
N LEU A 261 -19.76 -7.24 -1.31
CA LEU A 261 -21.12 -6.88 -1.65
C LEU A 261 -21.85 -8.05 -2.31
N GLY A 262 -23.03 -8.41 -1.79
CA GLY A 262 -23.91 -9.38 -2.43
C GLY A 262 -23.34 -10.80 -2.50
N SER A 263 -22.89 -11.32 -1.34
CA SER A 263 -22.71 -12.75 -1.13
C SER A 263 -24.05 -13.48 -1.12
#